data_ae987b07f158431d50fe4f96f2129f63
#
_entry.id   ae987b07f158431d50fe4f96f2129f63
#
_cell.length_a   1.000
_cell.length_b   1.000
_cell.length_c   1.000
_cell.angle_alpha   90.00
_cell.angle_beta   90.00
_cell.angle_gamma   90.00
#
_symmetry.space_group_name_H-M   'P 1'
#
loop_
_entity.id
_entity.type
_entity.pdbx_description
1 polymer ?
#
loop_
_entity_poly.entity_id
_entity_poly.type
_entity_poly.pdbx_seq_one_letter_code
_entity_poly.pdbx_strand_id
1 'polypeptide(L)'
;GLKNCILLERSELTSGSSWHAAGNVHVISSDPNISRLMAYTINLYKEIEKTSGHSVGFKPSGGFYLASNEVWHDYLKRERSKARYMGLDQEFISLKEVVEKNPLIDPKHYIAALWDPIDGEVDPSGVTYAYAKSAKVHGAKYYTNTPVLETKQRLDGTWDVITKKGNINAEIIINAGGLWAREVGKLAGVNLPVQPMEHHYLITEAIPELKERGEEKRIPVGTDFEGNIYFRQEGHGMLLGTYEPKSTPWQVNGTPMNFGHELLEPKLENIQDRLAIGFKRMPALEKAGIKNIVNGPFTFGPDGNPLIGPVPGMKNYWVAVGVMAGFCQAGGVGKTIAEWVIDGEPSIDV
;
A
#
# COMPACT_ATOMS: atom_id res chain seq x y z
N GLY A 1 7.89 24.85 6.69
CA GLY A 1 7.44 24.09 5.52
C GLY A 1 6.84 24.97 4.44
N LEU A 2 6.54 24.38 3.28
CA LEU A 2 5.91 25.10 2.17
C LEU A 2 4.51 25.56 2.55
N LYS A 3 4.17 26.78 2.16
CA LYS A 3 2.82 27.34 2.31
C LYS A 3 2.08 27.21 0.97
N ASN A 4 0.75 27.29 1.03
CA ASN A 4 -0.10 27.24 -0.17
C ASN A 4 -0.05 25.89 -0.94
N CYS A 5 0.07 24.78 -0.22
CA CYS A 5 -0.06 23.46 -0.83
C CYS A 5 -1.51 23.20 -1.23
N ILE A 6 -1.69 22.73 -2.48
CA ILE A 6 -3.01 22.41 -3.03
C ILE A 6 -2.97 20.99 -3.60
N LEU A 7 -3.95 20.16 -3.24
CA LEU A 7 -4.20 18.87 -3.85
C LEU A 7 -5.44 18.98 -4.75
N LEU A 8 -5.31 18.52 -5.97
CA LEU A 8 -6.43 18.43 -6.93
C LEU A 8 -6.75 16.95 -7.15
N GLU A 9 -7.95 16.54 -6.76
CA GLU A 9 -8.47 15.20 -7.00
C GLU A 9 -9.55 15.28 -8.09
N ARG A 10 -9.40 14.46 -9.13
CA ARG A 10 -10.33 14.47 -10.28
C ARG A 10 -11.74 14.00 -9.91
N SER A 11 -11.86 13.13 -8.91
CA SER A 11 -13.10 12.54 -8.45
C SER A 11 -13.26 12.74 -6.94
N GLU A 12 -13.47 11.69 -6.18
CA GLU A 12 -13.53 11.71 -4.73
C GLU A 12 -12.25 11.13 -4.13
N LEU A 13 -11.95 11.51 -2.88
CA LEU A 13 -10.89 10.86 -2.12
C LEU A 13 -11.17 9.35 -2.07
N THR A 14 -10.11 8.54 -2.09
CA THR A 14 -10.12 7.07 -2.14
C THR A 14 -10.41 6.44 -3.51
N SER A 15 -10.89 7.18 -4.49
CA SER A 15 -11.10 6.66 -5.85
C SER A 15 -9.86 5.96 -6.43
N GLY A 16 -10.07 4.99 -7.28
CA GLY A 16 -8.98 4.16 -7.84
C GLY A 16 -8.62 3.01 -6.93
N SER A 17 -7.34 2.79 -6.65
CA SER A 17 -6.86 1.62 -5.88
C SER A 17 -7.08 1.72 -4.37
N SER A 18 -7.26 2.92 -3.82
CA SER A 18 -7.22 3.12 -2.36
C SER A 18 -8.39 2.44 -1.63
N TRP A 19 -9.62 2.57 -2.13
CA TRP A 19 -10.81 2.09 -1.43
C TRP A 19 -10.92 0.57 -1.32
N HIS A 20 -10.32 -0.17 -2.28
CA HIS A 20 -10.36 -1.64 -2.30
C HIS A 20 -9.04 -2.29 -1.86
N ALA A 21 -8.11 -1.53 -1.30
CA ALA A 21 -6.85 -2.07 -0.84
C ALA A 21 -7.04 -3.05 0.34
N ALA A 22 -6.19 -4.06 0.42
CA ALA A 22 -6.26 -5.08 1.48
C ALA A 22 -6.03 -4.52 2.90
N GLY A 23 -5.31 -3.41 3.02
CA GLY A 23 -5.10 -2.73 4.30
C GLY A 23 -4.06 -3.35 5.22
N ASN A 24 -3.33 -4.39 4.79
CA ASN A 24 -2.17 -4.88 5.54
C ASN A 24 -1.06 -3.82 5.56
N VAL A 25 -0.42 -3.64 6.71
CA VAL A 25 0.77 -2.80 6.85
C VAL A 25 1.90 -3.58 7.49
N HIS A 26 3.09 -3.46 6.89
CA HIS A 26 4.29 -4.22 7.25
C HIS A 26 5.55 -3.44 6.90
N VAL A 27 6.69 -3.84 7.50
CA VAL A 27 7.98 -3.17 7.30
C VAL A 27 9.00 -4.00 6.53
N ILE A 28 8.74 -5.28 6.29
CA ILE A 28 9.68 -6.14 5.57
C ILE A 28 9.76 -5.74 4.10
N SER A 29 10.97 -5.51 3.62
CA SER A 29 11.28 -5.30 2.21
C SER A 29 12.72 -5.74 1.94
N SER A 30 13.00 -6.26 0.76
CA SER A 30 14.37 -6.57 0.32
C SER A 30 15.27 -5.33 0.31
N ASP A 31 14.71 -4.16 0.12
CA ASP A 31 15.40 -2.86 0.15
C ASP A 31 15.32 -2.23 1.56
N PRO A 32 16.46 -1.89 2.20
CA PRO A 32 16.47 -1.30 3.53
C PRO A 32 15.88 0.12 3.57
N ASN A 33 15.98 0.90 2.50
CA ASN A 33 15.42 2.24 2.47
C ASN A 33 13.90 2.19 2.35
N ILE A 34 13.37 1.26 1.57
CA ILE A 34 11.93 0.98 1.54
C ILE A 34 11.43 0.52 2.91
N SER A 35 12.17 -0.34 3.62
CA SER A 35 11.82 -0.72 5.00
C SER A 35 11.77 0.47 5.96
N ARG A 36 12.73 1.42 5.86
CA ARG A 36 12.71 2.67 6.66
C ARG A 36 11.49 3.54 6.34
N LEU A 37 11.16 3.65 5.06
CA LEU A 37 10.01 4.38 4.56
C LEU A 37 8.70 3.79 5.10
N MET A 38 8.59 2.46 5.11
CA MET A 38 7.45 1.73 5.68
C MET A 38 7.37 1.91 7.20
N ALA A 39 8.47 1.75 7.92
CA ALA A 39 8.51 1.93 9.37
C ALA A 39 8.09 3.36 9.77
N TYR A 40 8.54 4.37 9.04
CA TYR A 40 8.09 5.75 9.24
C TYR A 40 6.58 5.87 9.02
N THR A 41 6.06 5.29 7.95
CA THR A 41 4.62 5.35 7.61
C THR A 41 3.76 4.75 8.73
N ILE A 42 4.11 3.57 9.24
CA ILE A 42 3.35 2.91 10.31
C ILE A 42 3.38 3.72 11.60
N ASN A 43 4.54 4.25 11.97
CA ASN A 43 4.66 5.10 13.15
C ASN A 43 3.86 6.41 13.03
N LEU A 44 3.76 6.96 11.81
CA LEU A 44 3.03 8.19 11.53
C LEU A 44 1.50 8.04 11.74
N TYR A 45 0.94 6.84 11.66
CA TYR A 45 -0.51 6.63 11.80
C TYR A 45 -1.06 7.15 13.12
N LYS A 46 -0.35 6.93 14.23
CA LYS A 46 -0.76 7.43 15.55
C LYS A 46 -0.77 8.97 15.62
N GLU A 47 0.19 9.60 14.96
CA GLU A 47 0.30 11.07 14.92
C GLU A 47 -0.81 11.67 14.04
N ILE A 48 -1.05 11.07 12.88
CA ILE A 48 -2.09 11.53 11.94
C ILE A 48 -3.48 11.38 12.56
N GLU A 49 -3.76 10.26 13.22
CA GLU A 49 -5.03 10.06 13.91
C GLU A 49 -5.26 11.15 14.97
N LYS A 50 -4.24 11.44 15.77
CA LYS A 50 -4.28 12.51 16.78
C LYS A 50 -4.46 13.90 16.15
N THR A 51 -3.74 14.21 15.09
CA THR A 51 -3.76 15.54 14.44
C THR A 51 -5.06 15.76 13.67
N SER A 52 -5.54 14.76 12.98
CA SER A 52 -6.75 14.84 12.14
C SER A 52 -8.04 14.71 12.93
N GLY A 53 -8.00 14.10 14.13
CA GLY A 53 -9.18 13.67 14.87
C GLY A 53 -10.00 12.61 14.12
N HIS A 54 -9.38 11.89 13.16
CA HIS A 54 -10.04 10.88 12.34
C HIS A 54 -9.30 9.54 12.46
N SER A 55 -10.05 8.46 12.74
CA SER A 55 -9.43 7.16 12.90
C SER A 55 -8.84 6.65 11.58
N VAL A 56 -7.64 6.12 11.65
CA VAL A 56 -6.98 5.38 10.58
C VAL A 56 -7.31 3.88 10.66
N GLY A 57 -8.04 3.47 11.69
CA GLY A 57 -8.37 2.06 11.94
C GLY A 57 -7.14 1.18 12.16
N PHE A 58 -6.03 1.75 12.63
CA PHE A 58 -4.80 0.99 12.84
C PHE A 58 -4.95 -0.01 13.98
N LYS A 59 -4.74 -1.28 13.66
CA LYS A 59 -4.75 -2.39 14.62
C LYS A 59 -3.37 -3.05 14.59
N PRO A 60 -2.51 -2.78 15.57
CA PRO A 60 -1.17 -3.34 15.66
C PRO A 60 -1.24 -4.79 16.16
N SER A 61 -1.75 -5.68 15.32
CA SER A 61 -1.87 -7.11 15.65
C SER A 61 -0.54 -7.87 15.59
N GLY A 62 0.51 -7.22 15.08
CA GLY A 62 1.78 -7.83 14.71
C GLY A 62 1.68 -8.57 13.39
N GLY A 63 2.82 -9.05 12.90
CA GLY A 63 2.93 -9.76 11.62
C GLY A 63 3.80 -11.00 11.67
N PHE A 64 3.45 -12.00 10.87
CA PHE A 64 4.26 -13.20 10.64
C PHE A 64 4.82 -13.21 9.23
N TYR A 65 6.09 -13.60 9.14
CA TYR A 65 6.74 -13.98 7.90
C TYR A 65 7.11 -15.45 7.99
N LEU A 66 6.45 -16.29 7.20
CA LEU A 66 6.48 -17.73 7.33
C LEU A 66 7.39 -18.35 6.28
N ALA A 67 8.33 -19.18 6.72
CA ALA A 67 9.22 -19.93 5.86
C ALA A 67 8.86 -21.42 5.88
N SER A 68 8.59 -21.97 4.71
CA SER A 68 8.25 -23.40 4.53
C SER A 68 9.44 -24.27 4.15
N ASN A 69 10.59 -23.65 3.82
CA ASN A 69 11.83 -24.32 3.45
C ASN A 69 13.06 -23.49 3.82
N GLU A 70 14.24 -24.08 3.69
CA GLU A 70 15.51 -23.43 4.07
C GLU A 70 15.84 -22.18 3.24
N VAL A 71 15.42 -22.12 1.97
CA VAL A 71 15.65 -20.93 1.13
C VAL A 71 14.95 -19.70 1.72
N TRP A 72 13.68 -19.86 2.10
CA TRP A 72 12.93 -18.78 2.75
C TRP A 72 13.36 -18.52 4.18
N HIS A 73 13.79 -19.55 4.92
CA HIS A 73 14.38 -19.36 6.24
C HIS A 73 15.67 -18.53 6.18
N ASP A 74 16.55 -18.80 5.21
CA ASP A 74 17.76 -18.00 5.01
C ASP A 74 17.44 -16.56 4.54
N TYR A 75 16.41 -16.39 3.73
CA TYR A 75 15.88 -15.06 3.42
C TYR A 75 15.47 -14.32 4.71
N LEU A 76 14.66 -14.92 5.56
CA LEU A 76 14.20 -14.31 6.82
C LEU A 76 15.36 -14.01 7.79
N LYS A 77 16.41 -14.82 7.84
CA LYS A 77 17.63 -14.54 8.64
C LYS A 77 18.29 -13.24 8.17
N ARG A 78 18.38 -13.02 6.85
CA ARG A 78 18.91 -11.78 6.27
C ARG A 78 18.02 -10.58 6.59
N GLU A 79 16.72 -10.73 6.45
CA GLU A 79 15.75 -9.68 6.77
C GLU A 79 15.84 -9.27 8.25
N ARG A 80 15.89 -10.24 9.17
CA ARG A 80 16.09 -9.97 10.59
C ARG A 80 17.40 -9.23 10.89
N SER A 81 18.49 -9.62 10.24
CA SER A 81 19.78 -8.95 10.40
C SER A 81 19.71 -7.50 9.93
N LYS A 82 19.06 -7.25 8.81
CA LYS A 82 18.82 -5.92 8.26
C LYS A 82 17.90 -5.09 9.18
N ALA A 83 16.83 -5.68 9.68
CA ALA A 83 15.92 -5.04 10.63
C ALA A 83 16.65 -4.56 11.88
N ARG A 84 17.51 -5.40 12.46
CA ARG A 84 18.35 -5.02 13.62
C ARG A 84 19.27 -3.83 13.31
N TYR A 85 19.89 -3.83 12.13
CA TYR A 85 20.71 -2.69 11.71
C TYR A 85 19.90 -1.38 11.63
N MET A 86 18.63 -1.47 11.28
CA MET A 86 17.72 -0.33 11.21
C MET A 86 17.05 0.02 12.55
N GLY A 87 17.31 -0.74 13.62
CA GLY A 87 16.66 -0.55 14.92
C GLY A 87 15.22 -1.06 14.98
N LEU A 88 14.84 -1.98 14.07
CA LEU A 88 13.54 -2.64 14.07
C LEU A 88 13.60 -3.96 14.87
N ASP A 89 12.54 -4.20 15.64
CA ASP A 89 12.49 -5.32 16.60
C ASP A 89 11.79 -6.54 15.98
N GLN A 90 12.51 -7.23 15.07
CA GLN A 90 12.06 -8.47 14.46
C GLN A 90 12.74 -9.68 15.09
N GLU A 91 11.97 -10.67 15.53
CA GLU A 91 12.53 -11.85 16.18
C GLU A 91 11.92 -13.16 15.66
N PHE A 92 12.74 -14.21 15.55
CA PHE A 92 12.22 -15.55 15.29
C PHE A 92 11.42 -16.04 16.50
N ILE A 93 10.24 -16.57 16.24
CA ILE A 93 9.38 -17.21 17.22
C ILE A 93 9.16 -18.68 16.87
N SER A 94 8.80 -19.48 17.87
CA SER A 94 8.49 -20.88 17.65
C SER A 94 7.17 -21.07 16.89
N LEU A 95 7.04 -22.17 16.17
CA LEU A 95 5.78 -22.52 15.50
C LEU A 95 4.63 -22.75 16.49
N LYS A 96 4.94 -23.10 17.74
CA LYS A 96 3.96 -23.16 18.83
C LYS A 96 3.39 -21.76 19.11
N GLU A 97 4.22 -20.76 19.26
CA GLU A 97 3.78 -19.36 19.44
C GLU A 97 2.99 -18.84 18.24
N VAL A 98 3.36 -19.25 17.02
CA VAL A 98 2.56 -18.92 15.81
C VAL A 98 1.14 -19.43 15.95
N VAL A 99 0.95 -20.70 16.33
CA VAL A 99 -0.39 -21.29 16.51
C VAL A 99 -1.15 -20.66 17.69
N GLU A 100 -0.48 -20.32 18.78
CA GLU A 100 -1.09 -19.59 19.90
C GLU A 100 -1.63 -18.22 19.47
N LYS A 101 -0.89 -17.53 18.61
CA LYS A 101 -1.28 -16.21 18.05
C LYS A 101 -2.32 -16.35 16.94
N ASN A 102 -2.20 -17.34 16.06
CA ASN A 102 -3.13 -17.62 14.98
C ASN A 102 -3.45 -19.13 14.88
N PRO A 103 -4.55 -19.59 15.49
CA PRO A 103 -4.90 -21.00 15.55
C PRO A 103 -5.36 -21.60 14.22
N LEU A 104 -5.56 -20.77 13.17
CA LEU A 104 -5.95 -21.25 11.85
C LEU A 104 -4.76 -21.83 11.07
N ILE A 105 -3.52 -21.47 11.41
CA ILE A 105 -2.31 -21.91 10.72
C ILE A 105 -1.99 -23.38 11.07
N ASP A 106 -1.81 -24.22 10.05
CA ASP A 106 -1.28 -25.58 10.22
C ASP A 106 0.27 -25.53 10.24
N PRO A 107 0.89 -25.70 11.42
CA PRO A 107 2.33 -25.50 11.59
C PRO A 107 3.20 -26.52 10.83
N LYS A 108 2.65 -27.67 10.42
CA LYS A 108 3.40 -28.73 9.70
C LYS A 108 3.98 -28.27 8.37
N HIS A 109 3.48 -27.16 7.85
CA HIS A 109 3.89 -26.59 6.56
C HIS A 109 5.06 -25.61 6.67
N TYR A 110 5.55 -25.33 7.87
CA TYR A 110 6.55 -24.30 8.10
C TYR A 110 7.72 -24.83 8.94
N ILE A 111 8.88 -24.26 8.75
CA ILE A 111 10.10 -24.57 9.52
C ILE A 111 10.56 -23.40 10.37
N ALA A 112 10.15 -22.17 10.02
CA ALA A 112 10.48 -20.96 10.76
C ALA A 112 9.42 -19.88 10.60
N ALA A 113 9.34 -18.98 11.57
CA ALA A 113 8.52 -17.77 11.53
C ALA A 113 9.30 -16.58 12.11
N LEU A 114 9.37 -15.49 11.35
CA LEU A 114 9.86 -14.21 11.81
C LEU A 114 8.67 -13.37 12.24
N TRP A 115 8.69 -12.81 13.44
CA TRP A 115 7.68 -11.97 14.03
C TRP A 115 8.07 -10.50 13.97
N ASP A 116 7.15 -9.64 13.59
CA ASP A 116 7.27 -8.19 13.68
C ASP A 116 6.13 -7.61 14.54
N PRO A 117 6.44 -6.93 15.65
CA PRO A 117 5.42 -6.41 16.56
C PRO A 117 4.70 -5.14 16.08
N ILE A 118 5.29 -4.40 15.12
CA ILE A 118 4.70 -3.14 14.65
C ILE A 118 3.77 -3.30 13.44
N ASP A 119 3.80 -4.45 12.80
CA ASP A 119 2.91 -4.77 11.70
C ASP A 119 1.45 -4.83 12.14
N GLY A 120 0.55 -4.77 11.18
CA GLY A 120 -0.89 -4.84 11.46
C GLY A 120 -1.74 -4.53 10.25
N GLU A 121 -2.88 -3.93 10.52
CA GLU A 121 -3.83 -3.54 9.49
C GLU A 121 -4.38 -2.12 9.72
N VAL A 122 -4.84 -1.50 8.66
CA VAL A 122 -5.50 -0.17 8.68
C VAL A 122 -6.82 -0.22 7.91
N ASP A 123 -7.66 0.79 8.14
CA ASP A 123 -8.76 1.10 7.25
C ASP A 123 -8.25 2.00 6.10
N PRO A 124 -8.21 1.51 4.85
CA PRO A 124 -7.74 2.27 3.70
C PRO A 124 -8.43 3.62 3.51
N SER A 125 -9.73 3.67 3.67
CA SER A 125 -10.49 4.91 3.56
C SER A 125 -10.21 5.83 4.74
N GLY A 126 -10.20 5.30 5.95
CA GLY A 126 -9.86 6.03 7.18
C GLY A 126 -8.49 6.71 7.09
N VAL A 127 -7.46 5.97 6.63
CA VAL A 127 -6.11 6.53 6.42
C VAL A 127 -6.15 7.69 5.42
N THR A 128 -6.80 7.51 4.27
CA THR A 128 -6.86 8.53 3.22
C THR A 128 -7.52 9.82 3.74
N TYR A 129 -8.65 9.70 4.45
CA TYR A 129 -9.32 10.86 5.04
C TYR A 129 -8.54 11.49 6.20
N ALA A 130 -7.84 10.68 7.00
CA ALA A 130 -6.99 11.18 8.07
C ALA A 130 -5.82 12.02 7.52
N TYR A 131 -5.13 11.55 6.46
CA TYR A 131 -4.11 12.33 5.75
C TYR A 131 -4.67 13.65 5.22
N ALA A 132 -5.81 13.62 4.53
CA ALA A 132 -6.43 14.83 3.98
C ALA A 132 -6.82 15.84 5.08
N LYS A 133 -7.41 15.37 6.19
CA LYS A 133 -7.77 16.21 7.33
C LYS A 133 -6.53 16.77 8.03
N SER A 134 -5.50 15.96 8.26
CA SER A 134 -4.24 16.40 8.86
C SER A 134 -3.56 17.46 7.98
N ALA A 135 -3.49 17.25 6.68
CA ALA A 135 -2.96 18.24 5.74
C ALA A 135 -3.72 19.58 5.83
N LYS A 136 -5.05 19.53 5.93
CA LYS A 136 -5.89 20.72 6.07
C LYS A 136 -5.62 21.46 7.39
N VAL A 137 -5.43 20.74 8.51
CA VAL A 137 -5.04 21.34 9.80
C VAL A 137 -3.72 22.13 9.66
N HIS A 138 -2.79 21.65 8.83
CA HIS A 138 -1.52 22.31 8.53
C HIS A 138 -1.59 23.35 7.39
N GLY A 139 -2.80 23.71 6.94
CA GLY A 139 -3.01 24.80 5.98
C GLY A 139 -3.06 24.39 4.52
N ALA A 140 -2.91 23.10 4.19
CA ALA A 140 -3.11 22.62 2.83
C ALA A 140 -4.60 22.68 2.44
N LYS A 141 -4.85 22.83 1.14
CA LYS A 141 -6.20 22.80 0.57
C LYS A 141 -6.33 21.59 -0.35
N TYR A 142 -7.50 20.97 -0.38
CA TYR A 142 -7.79 19.95 -1.41
C TYR A 142 -9.15 20.22 -2.06
N TYR A 143 -9.23 19.91 -3.33
CA TYR A 143 -10.41 20.08 -4.14
C TYR A 143 -10.72 18.77 -4.86
N THR A 144 -11.82 18.15 -4.49
CA THR A 144 -12.39 16.98 -5.20
C THR A 144 -13.18 17.44 -6.43
N ASN A 145 -13.47 16.49 -7.31
CA ASN A 145 -14.18 16.74 -8.57
C ASN A 145 -13.52 17.89 -9.37
N THR A 146 -12.16 17.88 -9.38
CA THR A 146 -11.36 18.95 -10.00
C THR A 146 -10.24 18.33 -10.84
N PRO A 147 -10.56 17.70 -11.98
CA PRO A 147 -9.56 17.14 -12.86
C PRO A 147 -8.66 18.24 -13.44
N VAL A 148 -7.36 17.96 -13.45
CA VAL A 148 -6.39 18.75 -14.22
C VAL A 148 -6.57 18.40 -15.69
N LEU A 149 -6.74 19.42 -16.52
CA LEU A 149 -6.99 19.27 -17.96
C LEU A 149 -5.73 19.49 -18.79
N GLU A 150 -4.85 20.38 -18.32
CA GLU A 150 -3.61 20.74 -19.00
C GLU A 150 -2.61 21.25 -17.97
N THR A 151 -1.33 21.07 -18.25
CA THR A 151 -0.24 21.75 -17.54
C THR A 151 0.71 22.38 -18.56
N LYS A 152 1.12 23.62 -18.30
CA LYS A 152 2.06 24.36 -19.15
C LYS A 152 3.20 24.90 -18.33
N GLN A 153 4.42 24.56 -18.69
CA GLN A 153 5.58 25.18 -18.07
C GLN A 153 5.83 26.57 -18.64
N ARG A 154 6.07 27.53 -17.77
CA ARG A 154 6.46 28.90 -18.12
C ARG A 154 7.98 29.01 -18.25
N LEU A 155 8.44 30.09 -18.86
CA LEU A 155 9.88 30.37 -19.07
C LEU A 155 10.64 30.49 -17.73
N ASP A 156 10.01 30.95 -16.67
CA ASP A 156 10.60 31.05 -15.32
C ASP A 156 10.69 29.69 -14.59
N GLY A 157 10.07 28.67 -15.17
CA GLY A 157 10.04 27.31 -14.61
C GLY A 157 8.86 27.05 -13.68
N THR A 158 7.95 27.99 -13.50
CA THR A 158 6.65 27.78 -12.85
C THR A 158 5.69 27.10 -13.83
N TRP A 159 4.52 26.70 -13.33
CA TRP A 159 3.53 25.92 -14.08
C TRP A 159 2.16 26.57 -14.04
N ASP A 160 1.50 26.62 -15.17
CA ASP A 160 0.07 26.85 -15.25
C ASP A 160 -0.65 25.50 -15.20
N VAL A 161 -1.46 25.29 -14.17
CA VAL A 161 -2.33 24.12 -14.01
C VAL A 161 -3.75 24.54 -14.33
N ILE A 162 -4.34 23.95 -15.36
CA ILE A 162 -5.61 24.33 -15.93
C ILE A 162 -6.70 23.34 -15.52
N THR A 163 -7.78 23.86 -14.94
CA THR A 163 -8.96 23.09 -14.57
C THR A 163 -10.25 23.78 -15.04
N LYS A 164 -11.37 23.06 -15.03
CA LYS A 164 -12.69 23.67 -15.31
C LYS A 164 -13.11 24.71 -14.26
N LYS A 165 -12.53 24.67 -13.06
CA LYS A 165 -12.87 25.56 -11.93
C LYS A 165 -11.96 26.80 -11.84
N GLY A 166 -10.96 26.89 -12.71
CA GLY A 166 -10.00 27.98 -12.76
C GLY A 166 -8.58 27.49 -12.97
N ASN A 167 -7.67 28.42 -13.16
CA ASN A 167 -6.25 28.16 -13.38
C ASN A 167 -5.45 28.45 -12.12
N ILE A 168 -4.41 27.64 -11.89
CA ILE A 168 -3.50 27.80 -10.76
C ILE A 168 -2.10 28.01 -11.34
N ASN A 169 -1.39 29.04 -10.86
CA ASN A 169 0.04 29.12 -11.07
C ASN A 169 0.73 28.42 -9.90
N ALA A 170 1.51 27.40 -10.21
CA ALA A 170 2.23 26.57 -9.24
C ALA A 170 3.74 26.70 -9.44
N GLU A 171 4.48 26.88 -8.36
CA GLU A 171 5.95 26.82 -8.41
C GLU A 171 6.41 25.40 -8.69
N ILE A 172 5.74 24.42 -8.12
CA ILE A 172 6.08 22.97 -8.18
C ILE A 172 4.83 22.16 -8.47
N ILE A 173 4.96 21.17 -9.34
CA ILE A 173 3.95 20.12 -9.53
C ILE A 173 4.49 18.81 -8.97
N ILE A 174 3.67 18.10 -8.22
CA ILE A 174 3.92 16.73 -7.78
C ILE A 174 2.83 15.83 -8.38
N ASN A 175 3.21 14.97 -9.32
CA ASN A 175 2.32 13.96 -9.85
C ASN A 175 2.21 12.78 -8.87
N ALA A 176 1.07 12.69 -8.18
CA ALA A 176 0.69 11.58 -7.32
C ALA A 176 -0.57 10.88 -7.87
N GLY A 177 -0.68 10.77 -9.19
CA GLY A 177 -1.89 10.38 -9.91
C GLY A 177 -2.28 8.90 -9.82
N GLY A 178 -1.56 8.06 -9.07
CA GLY A 178 -1.92 6.66 -8.83
C GLY A 178 -2.14 5.89 -10.14
N LEU A 179 -3.35 5.34 -10.34
CA LEU A 179 -3.72 4.65 -11.58
C LEU A 179 -3.61 5.54 -12.83
N TRP A 180 -3.78 6.86 -12.68
CA TRP A 180 -3.72 7.86 -13.76
C TRP A 180 -2.38 8.58 -13.85
N ALA A 181 -1.34 8.08 -13.19
CA ALA A 181 -0.03 8.73 -13.17
C ALA A 181 0.53 8.98 -14.58
N ARG A 182 0.35 8.02 -15.50
CA ARG A 182 0.78 8.15 -16.90
C ARG A 182 0.03 9.27 -17.62
N GLU A 183 -1.27 9.33 -17.42
CA GLU A 183 -2.15 10.32 -18.04
C GLU A 183 -1.80 11.73 -17.54
N VAL A 184 -1.60 11.88 -16.23
CA VAL A 184 -1.13 13.14 -15.63
C VAL A 184 0.27 13.51 -16.12
N GLY A 185 1.18 12.54 -16.23
CA GLY A 185 2.52 12.75 -16.79
C GLY A 185 2.48 13.30 -18.22
N LYS A 186 1.61 12.71 -19.07
CA LYS A 186 1.43 13.15 -20.46
C LYS A 186 0.99 14.62 -20.59
N LEU A 187 0.23 15.17 -19.62
CA LEU A 187 -0.15 16.57 -19.60
C LEU A 187 1.08 17.51 -19.55
N ALA A 188 2.18 17.03 -18.96
CA ALA A 188 3.45 17.74 -18.90
C ALA A 188 4.49 17.24 -19.93
N GLY A 189 4.10 16.35 -20.85
CA GLY A 189 5.03 15.74 -21.82
C GLY A 189 5.93 14.65 -21.25
N VAL A 190 5.60 14.12 -20.05
CA VAL A 190 6.40 13.08 -19.36
C VAL A 190 5.76 11.70 -19.57
N ASN A 191 6.57 10.75 -20.04
CA ASN A 191 6.18 9.34 -20.12
C ASN A 191 6.70 8.60 -18.89
N LEU A 192 5.79 8.18 -18.01
CA LEU A 192 6.14 7.47 -16.78
C LEU A 192 6.10 5.95 -17.01
N PRO A 193 7.17 5.22 -16.62
CA PRO A 193 7.26 3.77 -16.80
C PRO A 193 6.52 3.03 -15.67
N VAL A 194 5.25 3.33 -15.46
CA VAL A 194 4.39 2.65 -14.47
C VAL A 194 3.24 1.95 -15.16
N GLN A 195 2.82 0.81 -14.62
CA GLN A 195 1.77 -0.01 -15.23
C GLN A 195 0.79 -0.48 -14.16
N PRO A 196 -0.51 -0.17 -14.30
CA PRO A 196 -1.55 -0.81 -13.50
C PRO A 196 -1.65 -2.30 -13.83
N MET A 197 -1.71 -3.14 -12.78
CA MET A 197 -1.84 -4.58 -12.85
C MET A 197 -3.09 -5.01 -12.08
N GLU A 198 -3.75 -6.07 -12.53
CA GLU A 198 -4.83 -6.69 -11.77
C GLU A 198 -4.26 -7.43 -10.55
N HIS A 199 -5.01 -7.40 -9.45
CA HIS A 199 -4.64 -8.10 -8.23
C HIS A 199 -5.87 -8.59 -7.48
N HIS A 200 -5.78 -9.81 -6.94
CA HIS A 200 -6.91 -10.46 -6.32
C HIS A 200 -6.68 -10.74 -4.83
N TYR A 201 -7.78 -10.68 -4.09
CA TYR A 201 -7.89 -11.30 -2.79
C TYR A 201 -9.29 -11.86 -2.57
N LEU A 202 -9.37 -12.86 -1.71
CA LEU A 202 -10.60 -13.51 -1.29
C LEU A 202 -10.95 -13.09 0.13
N ILE A 203 -12.24 -12.88 0.41
CA ILE A 203 -12.78 -12.74 1.77
C ILE A 203 -13.66 -13.95 2.06
N THR A 204 -13.42 -14.61 3.19
CA THR A 204 -14.25 -15.74 3.61
C THR A 204 -15.51 -15.28 4.35
N GLU A 205 -16.49 -16.16 4.46
CA GLU A 205 -17.52 -16.06 5.47
C GLU A 205 -16.92 -16.17 6.88
N ALA A 206 -17.75 -15.99 7.91
CA ALA A 206 -17.30 -16.04 9.30
C ALA A 206 -16.73 -17.42 9.66
N ILE A 207 -15.58 -17.41 10.34
CA ILE A 207 -14.88 -18.58 10.85
C ILE A 207 -15.20 -18.70 12.34
N PRO A 208 -15.75 -19.86 12.81
CA PRO A 208 -16.17 -20.02 14.20
C PRO A 208 -15.08 -19.67 15.21
N GLU A 209 -13.84 -20.11 14.97
CA GLU A 209 -12.68 -19.88 15.84
C GLU A 209 -12.37 -18.39 16.01
N LEU A 210 -12.55 -17.58 14.95
CA LEU A 210 -12.35 -16.13 15.02
C LEU A 210 -13.52 -15.43 15.74
N LYS A 211 -14.73 -15.92 15.56
CA LYS A 211 -15.92 -15.43 16.26
C LYS A 211 -15.82 -15.65 17.77
N GLU A 212 -15.40 -16.84 18.19
CA GLU A 212 -15.22 -17.22 19.60
C GLU A 212 -14.08 -16.41 20.25
N ARG A 213 -13.02 -16.10 19.49
CA ARG A 213 -11.87 -15.34 19.97
C ARG A 213 -12.21 -13.87 20.27
N GLY A 214 -13.20 -13.32 19.57
CA GLY A 214 -13.63 -11.91 19.69
C GLY A 214 -12.73 -10.94 18.95
N GLU A 215 -13.26 -9.76 18.69
CA GLU A 215 -12.55 -8.73 17.88
C GLU A 215 -11.31 -8.13 18.56
N GLU A 216 -11.27 -8.12 19.88
CA GLU A 216 -10.13 -7.57 20.64
C GLU A 216 -8.88 -8.45 20.55
N LYS A 217 -9.05 -9.74 20.32
CA LYS A 217 -7.95 -10.70 20.17
C LYS A 217 -7.71 -11.04 18.70
N ARG A 218 -7.49 -10.04 17.89
CA ARG A 218 -7.23 -10.23 16.47
C ARG A 218 -6.01 -11.10 16.23
N ILE A 219 -6.09 -11.91 15.17
CA ILE A 219 -4.91 -12.64 14.72
C ILE A 219 -3.94 -11.72 14.00
N PRO A 220 -2.65 -11.98 14.06
CA PRO A 220 -1.64 -11.25 13.32
C PRO A 220 -1.85 -11.31 11.81
N VAL A 221 -1.41 -10.28 11.10
CA VAL A 221 -1.26 -10.34 9.65
C VAL A 221 -0.16 -11.34 9.30
N GLY A 222 -0.14 -11.86 8.08
CA GLY A 222 0.91 -12.81 7.71
C GLY A 222 1.20 -12.88 6.23
N THR A 223 2.42 -13.33 5.93
CA THR A 223 2.90 -13.58 4.57
C THR A 223 3.58 -14.94 4.52
N ASP A 224 3.17 -15.78 3.57
CA ASP A 224 3.85 -17.01 3.17
C ASP A 224 4.51 -16.77 1.80
N PHE A 225 5.82 -16.64 1.81
CA PHE A 225 6.57 -16.30 0.60
C PHE A 225 6.56 -17.42 -0.46
N GLU A 226 6.64 -18.68 -0.05
CA GLU A 226 6.55 -19.80 -1.00
C GLU A 226 5.15 -19.91 -1.61
N GLY A 227 4.13 -19.74 -0.78
CA GLY A 227 2.75 -19.72 -1.21
C GLY A 227 2.39 -18.52 -2.09
N ASN A 228 3.20 -17.46 -2.05
CA ASN A 228 2.86 -16.14 -2.60
C ASN A 228 1.47 -15.70 -2.14
N ILE A 229 1.22 -15.83 -0.84
CA ILE A 229 -0.04 -15.44 -0.20
C ILE A 229 0.22 -14.54 1.00
N TYR A 230 -0.72 -13.68 1.26
CA TYR A 230 -0.80 -12.90 2.49
C TYR A 230 -2.20 -12.98 3.08
N PHE A 231 -2.32 -12.74 4.37
CA PHE A 231 -3.60 -12.86 5.04
C PHE A 231 -3.73 -11.88 6.20
N ARG A 232 -4.97 -11.57 6.54
CA ARG A 232 -5.37 -10.85 7.74
C ARG A 232 -6.80 -11.21 8.14
N GLN A 233 -7.17 -10.88 9.34
CA GLN A 233 -8.56 -11.01 9.77
C GLN A 233 -9.44 -9.92 9.14
N GLU A 234 -10.62 -10.30 8.63
CA GLU A 234 -11.64 -9.39 8.12
C GLU A 234 -12.96 -9.64 8.83
N GLY A 235 -13.32 -8.75 9.78
CA GLY A 235 -14.43 -9.03 10.70
C GLY A 235 -14.22 -10.35 11.46
N HIS A 236 -15.14 -11.28 11.30
CA HIS A 236 -15.02 -12.66 11.81
C HIS A 236 -14.52 -13.67 10.77
N GLY A 237 -14.17 -13.24 9.58
CA GLY A 237 -13.57 -14.05 8.52
C GLY A 237 -12.11 -13.71 8.29
N MET A 238 -11.58 -14.18 7.14
CA MET A 238 -10.23 -13.93 6.68
C MET A 238 -10.24 -13.26 5.32
N LEU A 239 -9.33 -12.30 5.15
CA LEU A 239 -8.86 -11.88 3.84
C LEU A 239 -7.62 -12.71 3.51
N LEU A 240 -7.65 -13.40 2.37
CA LEU A 240 -6.55 -14.15 1.80
C LEU A 240 -6.20 -13.52 0.44
N GLY A 241 -5.06 -12.86 0.37
CA GLY A 241 -4.55 -12.26 -0.86
C GLY A 241 -3.54 -13.16 -1.54
N THR A 242 -3.43 -12.98 -2.85
CA THR A 242 -2.56 -13.82 -3.68
C THR A 242 -1.66 -12.92 -4.53
N TYR A 243 -0.38 -13.25 -4.62
CA TYR A 243 0.49 -12.65 -5.62
C TYR A 243 0.57 -13.59 -6.82
N GLU A 244 -0.10 -13.21 -7.89
CA GLU A 244 -0.20 -14.01 -9.11
C GLU A 244 1.14 -14.09 -9.82
N PRO A 245 1.65 -15.29 -10.15
CA PRO A 245 2.91 -15.44 -10.91
C PRO A 245 2.86 -14.82 -12.30
N LYS A 246 1.65 -14.69 -12.85
CA LYS A 246 1.36 -14.06 -14.14
C LYS A 246 0.34 -12.96 -13.92
N SER A 247 0.80 -11.85 -13.32
CA SER A 247 -0.05 -10.67 -13.16
C SER A 247 -0.52 -10.15 -14.51
N THR A 248 -1.80 -9.79 -14.59
CA THR A 248 -2.40 -9.29 -15.83
C THR A 248 -2.26 -7.76 -15.90
N PRO A 249 -1.58 -7.21 -16.91
CA PRO A 249 -1.56 -5.77 -17.12
C PRO A 249 -2.96 -5.25 -17.42
N TRP A 250 -3.37 -4.19 -16.72
CA TRP A 250 -4.65 -3.55 -16.93
C TRP A 250 -4.48 -2.21 -17.64
N GLN A 251 -5.31 -1.97 -18.65
CA GLN A 251 -5.37 -0.69 -19.38
C GLN A 251 -3.99 -0.19 -19.86
N VAL A 252 -3.27 -1.03 -20.60
CA VAL A 252 -1.91 -0.74 -21.11
C VAL A 252 -1.83 0.54 -21.95
N ASN A 253 -2.89 0.89 -22.65
CA ASN A 253 -2.98 2.08 -23.51
C ASN A 253 -3.47 3.36 -22.80
N GLY A 254 -3.83 3.27 -21.53
CA GLY A 254 -4.28 4.40 -20.72
C GLY A 254 -5.45 4.05 -19.80
N THR A 255 -5.42 4.59 -18.60
CA THR A 255 -6.46 4.37 -17.59
C THR A 255 -7.70 5.19 -17.92
N PRO A 256 -8.91 4.56 -18.00
CA PRO A 256 -10.14 5.30 -18.30
C PRO A 256 -10.42 6.39 -17.27
N MET A 257 -10.76 7.58 -17.74
CA MET A 257 -11.03 8.73 -16.87
C MET A 257 -12.36 8.61 -16.10
N ASN A 258 -13.24 7.72 -16.47
CA ASN A 258 -14.49 7.44 -15.77
C ASN A 258 -14.38 6.27 -14.77
N PHE A 259 -13.25 5.57 -14.71
CA PHE A 259 -13.00 4.55 -13.68
C PHE A 259 -12.84 5.22 -12.30
N GLY A 260 -13.35 4.62 -11.24
CA GLY A 260 -13.31 5.23 -9.90
C GLY A 260 -13.47 4.21 -8.77
N HIS A 261 -14.68 3.82 -8.46
CA HIS A 261 -15.04 2.87 -7.41
C HIS A 261 -15.59 1.56 -7.97
N GLU A 262 -15.09 1.13 -9.10
CA GLU A 262 -15.43 -0.15 -9.71
C GLU A 262 -14.36 -1.20 -9.39
N LEU A 263 -14.79 -2.45 -9.31
CA LEU A 263 -13.93 -3.63 -9.31
C LEU A 263 -13.92 -4.26 -10.71
N LEU A 264 -12.88 -5.03 -10.96
CA LEU A 264 -12.79 -5.85 -12.16
C LEU A 264 -13.44 -7.22 -11.92
N GLU A 265 -13.83 -7.90 -13.01
CA GLU A 265 -14.32 -9.27 -12.91
C GLU A 265 -13.23 -10.19 -12.33
N PRO A 266 -13.56 -11.03 -11.33
CA PRO A 266 -12.62 -11.99 -10.77
C PRO A 266 -12.18 -13.01 -11.81
N LYS A 267 -10.87 -13.26 -11.88
CA LYS A 267 -10.24 -14.26 -12.75
C LYS A 267 -9.71 -15.40 -11.89
N LEU A 268 -10.57 -16.34 -11.54
CA LEU A 268 -10.22 -17.46 -10.65
C LEU A 268 -9.07 -18.30 -11.18
N GLU A 269 -8.98 -18.48 -12.49
CA GLU A 269 -7.90 -19.19 -13.16
C GLU A 269 -6.50 -18.63 -12.86
N ASN A 270 -6.41 -17.34 -12.51
CA ASN A 270 -5.14 -16.70 -12.16
C ASN A 270 -4.70 -16.97 -10.71
N ILE A 271 -5.65 -17.28 -9.82
CA ILE A 271 -5.42 -17.34 -8.37
C ILE A 271 -5.71 -18.71 -7.74
N GLN A 272 -6.40 -19.60 -8.42
CA GLN A 272 -6.87 -20.89 -7.86
C GLN A 272 -5.75 -21.70 -7.21
N ASP A 273 -4.56 -21.75 -7.81
CA ASP A 273 -3.42 -22.49 -7.28
C ASP A 273 -2.92 -21.90 -5.96
N ARG A 274 -2.95 -20.56 -5.84
CA ARG A 274 -2.55 -19.85 -4.62
C ARG A 274 -3.61 -19.97 -3.52
N LEU A 275 -4.88 -19.92 -3.89
CA LEU A 275 -5.98 -20.19 -2.96
C LEU A 275 -5.91 -21.62 -2.41
N ALA A 276 -5.64 -22.61 -3.26
CA ALA A 276 -5.45 -23.99 -2.84
C ALA A 276 -4.30 -24.15 -1.84
N ILE A 277 -3.19 -23.43 -2.04
CA ILE A 277 -2.10 -23.37 -1.07
C ILE A 277 -2.60 -22.73 0.24
N GLY A 278 -3.29 -21.61 0.18
CA GLY A 278 -3.84 -20.94 1.36
C GLY A 278 -4.77 -21.83 2.17
N PHE A 279 -5.67 -22.54 1.53
CA PHE A 279 -6.58 -23.51 2.17
C PHE A 279 -5.81 -24.69 2.81
N LYS A 280 -4.76 -25.17 2.14
CA LYS A 280 -3.89 -26.19 2.72
C LYS A 280 -3.12 -25.69 3.94
N ARG A 281 -2.68 -24.42 3.94
CA ARG A 281 -1.96 -23.78 5.06
C ARG A 281 -2.88 -23.42 6.23
N MET A 282 -4.14 -23.14 5.93
CA MET A 282 -5.19 -22.76 6.90
C MET A 282 -6.49 -23.51 6.58
N PRO A 283 -6.63 -24.79 7.00
CA PRO A 283 -7.76 -25.64 6.59
C PRO A 283 -9.16 -25.13 6.98
N ALA A 284 -9.25 -24.27 7.98
CA ALA A 284 -10.51 -23.65 8.38
C ALA A 284 -11.11 -22.77 7.27
N LEU A 285 -10.26 -22.19 6.39
CA LEU A 285 -10.73 -21.34 5.30
C LEU A 285 -11.52 -22.11 4.24
N GLU A 286 -11.15 -23.37 3.97
CA GLU A 286 -11.87 -24.22 3.02
C GLU A 286 -13.31 -24.48 3.47
N LYS A 287 -13.54 -24.54 4.78
CA LYS A 287 -14.85 -24.81 5.37
C LYS A 287 -15.72 -23.55 5.54
N ALA A 288 -15.09 -22.38 5.57
CA ALA A 288 -15.80 -21.13 5.87
C ALA A 288 -16.71 -20.64 4.72
N GLY A 289 -16.46 -21.08 3.49
CA GLY A 289 -17.12 -20.49 2.31
C GLY A 289 -16.51 -19.15 1.88
N ILE A 290 -16.87 -18.72 0.69
CA ILE A 290 -16.37 -17.48 0.08
C ILE A 290 -17.46 -16.42 0.17
N LYS A 291 -17.17 -15.32 0.84
CA LYS A 291 -18.05 -14.16 0.92
C LYS A 291 -17.88 -13.24 -0.30
N ASN A 292 -16.64 -12.99 -0.68
CA ASN A 292 -16.34 -12.11 -1.83
C ASN A 292 -14.96 -12.41 -2.41
N ILE A 293 -14.79 -12.13 -3.70
CA ILE A 293 -13.50 -12.08 -4.38
C ILE A 293 -13.37 -10.71 -4.99
N VAL A 294 -12.30 -10.03 -4.64
CA VAL A 294 -11.97 -8.70 -5.14
C VAL A 294 -10.89 -8.84 -6.20
N ASN A 295 -11.12 -8.28 -7.38
CA ASN A 295 -10.11 -8.01 -8.39
C ASN A 295 -10.05 -6.50 -8.60
N GLY A 296 -8.92 -5.89 -8.28
CA GLY A 296 -8.75 -4.44 -8.40
C GLY A 296 -7.39 -4.06 -8.97
N PRO A 297 -7.32 -3.00 -9.79
CA PRO A 297 -6.06 -2.56 -10.34
C PRO A 297 -5.23 -1.77 -9.34
N PHE A 298 -3.92 -1.97 -9.33
CA PHE A 298 -2.96 -1.11 -8.63
C PHE A 298 -1.67 -0.95 -9.44
N THR A 299 -0.93 0.14 -9.20
CA THR A 299 0.14 0.57 -10.10
C THR A 299 1.51 0.14 -9.59
N PHE A 300 2.30 -0.44 -10.50
CA PHE A 300 3.69 -0.83 -10.24
C PHE A 300 4.69 0.08 -10.96
N GLY A 301 5.80 0.34 -10.30
CA GLY A 301 7.05 0.74 -10.95
C GLY A 301 7.75 -0.47 -11.61
N PRO A 302 8.81 -0.25 -12.41
CA PRO A 302 9.49 -1.31 -13.16
C PRO A 302 10.11 -2.40 -12.28
N ASP A 303 10.56 -2.07 -11.10
CA ASP A 303 11.21 -2.95 -10.11
C ASP A 303 10.32 -3.28 -8.91
N GLY A 304 9.04 -2.85 -8.96
CA GLY A 304 8.09 -2.98 -7.86
C GLY A 304 8.22 -1.91 -6.77
N ASN A 305 9.22 -1.04 -6.84
CA ASN A 305 9.38 0.09 -5.93
C ASN A 305 8.72 1.36 -6.50
N PRO A 306 8.38 2.33 -5.64
CA PRO A 306 7.82 3.59 -6.10
C PRO A 306 8.87 4.44 -6.82
N LEU A 307 8.42 5.20 -7.82
CA LEU A 307 9.20 6.26 -8.44
C LEU A 307 8.94 7.56 -7.69
N ILE A 308 9.97 8.09 -7.03
CA ILE A 308 9.89 9.26 -6.16
C ILE A 308 11.01 10.25 -6.55
N GLY A 309 10.67 11.51 -6.72
CA GLY A 309 11.67 12.55 -6.94
C GLY A 309 11.40 13.46 -8.13
N PRO A 310 12.37 14.33 -8.48
CA PRO A 310 12.26 15.22 -9.62
C PRO A 310 12.42 14.44 -10.94
N VAL A 311 11.65 14.83 -11.95
CA VAL A 311 11.77 14.23 -13.28
C VAL A 311 12.97 14.85 -13.99
N PRO A 312 13.96 14.06 -14.45
CA PRO A 312 15.13 14.56 -15.15
C PRO A 312 14.76 15.40 -16.38
N GLY A 313 15.37 16.57 -16.51
CA GLY A 313 15.10 17.50 -17.61
C GLY A 313 13.84 18.35 -17.48
N MET A 314 13.04 18.15 -16.43
CA MET A 314 11.81 18.91 -16.16
C MET A 314 11.98 19.76 -14.90
N LYS A 315 12.05 21.07 -15.06
CA LYS A 315 12.20 21.96 -13.90
C LYS A 315 10.92 21.98 -13.08
N ASN A 316 11.05 21.75 -11.76
CA ASN A 316 9.95 21.82 -10.79
C ASN A 316 8.78 20.85 -11.06
N TYR A 317 9.03 19.74 -11.74
CA TYR A 317 8.08 18.63 -11.91
C TYR A 317 8.57 17.39 -11.20
N TRP A 318 7.76 16.89 -10.28
CA TRP A 318 8.09 15.79 -9.38
C TRP A 318 7.10 14.66 -9.54
N VAL A 319 7.50 13.47 -9.15
CA VAL A 319 6.65 12.29 -9.16
C VAL A 319 6.67 11.57 -7.80
N ALA A 320 5.53 11.02 -7.44
CA ALA A 320 5.32 10.08 -6.34
C ALA A 320 4.33 9.01 -6.82
N VAL A 321 4.81 8.09 -7.67
CA VAL A 321 3.97 7.18 -8.46
C VAL A 321 4.46 5.74 -8.34
N GLY A 322 3.62 4.78 -8.71
CA GLY A 322 3.97 3.36 -8.57
C GLY A 322 4.06 2.91 -7.11
N VAL A 323 3.42 3.62 -6.20
CA VAL A 323 3.41 3.31 -4.75
C VAL A 323 2.49 2.12 -4.51
N MET A 324 2.94 0.92 -4.88
CA MET A 324 2.17 -0.32 -4.87
C MET A 324 1.68 -0.67 -3.47
N ALA A 325 2.57 -0.70 -2.50
CA ALA A 325 2.23 -0.95 -1.10
C ALA A 325 1.82 0.36 -0.38
N GLY A 326 0.82 1.08 -0.92
CA GLY A 326 0.50 2.46 -0.55
C GLY A 326 0.34 2.69 0.95
N PHE A 327 -0.38 1.82 1.64
CA PHE A 327 -0.59 1.96 3.09
C PHE A 327 0.64 1.59 3.93
N CYS A 328 1.62 0.90 3.37
CA CYS A 328 2.93 0.75 4.01
C CYS A 328 3.85 1.94 3.74
N GLN A 329 3.72 2.60 2.59
CA GLN A 329 4.76 3.49 2.04
C GLN A 329 4.38 4.98 2.02
N ALA A 330 3.09 5.32 1.90
CA ALA A 330 2.64 6.67 1.56
C ALA A 330 3.15 7.77 2.50
N GLY A 331 3.20 7.52 3.81
CA GLY A 331 3.72 8.48 4.78
C GLY A 331 5.20 8.79 4.56
N GLY A 332 6.00 7.73 4.33
CA GLY A 332 7.42 7.88 4.03
C GLY A 332 7.65 8.55 2.67
N VAL A 333 6.88 8.19 1.64
CA VAL A 333 6.92 8.86 0.33
C VAL A 333 6.65 10.35 0.47
N GLY A 334 5.61 10.71 1.22
CA GLY A 334 5.26 12.12 1.49
C GLY A 334 6.37 12.87 2.22
N LYS A 335 6.98 12.24 3.23
CA LYS A 335 8.15 12.80 3.94
C LYS A 335 9.32 13.02 3.00
N THR A 336 9.70 12.00 2.23
CA THR A 336 10.82 12.04 1.29
C THR A 336 10.67 13.18 0.28
N ILE A 337 9.51 13.31 -0.36
CA ILE A 337 9.23 14.42 -1.29
C ILE A 337 9.29 15.77 -0.58
N ALA A 338 8.72 15.89 0.61
CA ALA A 338 8.71 17.16 1.35
C ALA A 338 10.11 17.61 1.72
N GLU A 339 10.97 16.73 2.23
CA GLU A 339 12.36 17.01 2.55
C GLU A 339 13.15 17.38 1.30
N TRP A 340 13.01 16.60 0.23
CA TRP A 340 13.75 16.82 -1.00
C TRP A 340 13.40 18.16 -1.66
N VAL A 341 12.13 18.54 -1.64
CA VAL A 341 11.67 19.84 -2.18
C VAL A 341 12.14 21.02 -1.31
N ILE A 342 12.18 20.85 0.04
CA ILE A 342 12.49 21.95 0.96
C ILE A 342 13.98 22.07 1.21
N ASP A 343 14.66 20.95 1.44
CA ASP A 343 16.03 20.88 1.93
C ASP A 343 17.04 20.55 0.80
N GLY A 344 16.53 20.15 -0.40
CA GLY A 344 17.34 19.80 -1.56
C GLY A 344 17.73 18.32 -1.63
N GLU A 345 17.59 17.59 -0.52
CA GLU A 345 17.84 16.14 -0.43
C GLU A 345 16.94 15.49 0.63
N PRO A 346 16.54 14.23 0.45
CA PRO A 346 15.76 13.52 1.44
C PRO A 346 16.65 12.85 2.50
N SER A 347 16.10 12.61 3.70
CA SER A 347 16.80 11.87 4.76
C SER A 347 16.82 10.35 4.53
N ILE A 348 15.99 9.84 3.63
CA ILE A 348 15.97 8.44 3.18
C ILE A 348 16.39 8.44 1.72
N ASP A 349 17.44 7.71 1.40
CA ASP A 349 17.92 7.53 0.03
C ASP A 349 16.96 6.58 -0.72
N VAL A 350 16.33 7.04 -1.81
CA VAL A 350 15.26 6.34 -2.56
C VAL A 350 15.48 6.41 -4.05
#